data_cdad0ca8b358bab52c461b24430dfd55
#
_entry.id   cdad0ca8b358bab52c461b24430dfd55
#
_cell.length_a   1.000
_cell.length_b   1.000
_cell.length_c   1.000
_cell.angle_alpha   90.00
_cell.angle_beta   90.00
_cell.angle_gamma   90.00
#
_symmetry.space_group_name_H-M   'P 1'
#
loop_
_entity.id
_entity.type
_entity.pdbx_description
1 polymer ?
#
loop_
_entity_poly.entity_id
_entity_poly.type
_entity_poly.pdbx_seq_one_letter_code
_entity_poly.pdbx_strand_id
1 'polypeptide(L)' 'MKTKTYVYWQDEDMWLGYLEEYRDYRTQGKTREDLEENLRDIHSELTSGSIPGVRSVARLEVE' A
#
# COMPACT_ATOMS: atom_id res chain seq x y z
N MET A 1 -4.59 -1.29 -17.98
CA MET A 1 -4.75 -1.01 -16.54
C MET A 1 -3.68 -1.74 -15.74
N LYS A 2 -3.11 -1.06 -14.77
CA LYS A 2 -2.13 -1.67 -13.89
C LYS A 2 -2.82 -2.14 -12.62
N THR A 3 -2.41 -3.30 -12.14
CA THR A 3 -2.94 -3.87 -10.91
C THR A 3 -1.81 -4.00 -9.90
N LYS A 4 -2.10 -3.64 -8.66
CA LYS A 4 -1.14 -3.78 -7.56
C LYS A 4 -1.73 -4.68 -6.50
N THR A 5 -0.89 -5.50 -5.92
CA THR A 5 -1.29 -6.41 -4.85
C THR A 5 -1.20 -5.69 -3.51
N TYR A 6 -2.19 -5.91 -2.68
CA TYR A 6 -2.17 -5.35 -1.33
C TYR A 6 -2.54 -6.41 -0.31
N VAL A 7 -2.03 -6.21 0.90
CA VAL A 7 -2.32 -7.07 2.05
C VAL A 7 -3.31 -6.31 2.93
N TYR A 8 -4.32 -7.00 3.42
CA TYR A 8 -5.31 -6.37 4.27
C TYR A 8 -5.79 -7.33 5.36
N TRP A 9 -6.28 -6.74 6.43
CA TRP A 9 -6.92 -7.49 7.52
C TRP A 9 -7.90 -6.58 8.23
N GLN A 10 -8.74 -7.17 9.04
CA GLN A 10 -9.70 -6.44 9.84
C GLN A 10 -9.29 -6.49 11.30
N ASP A 11 -9.30 -5.34 11.96
CA ASP A 11 -9.01 -5.24 13.38
C ASP A 11 -10.13 -4.43 14.01
N GLU A 12 -10.97 -5.11 14.80
CA GLU A 12 -12.20 -4.57 15.33
C GLU A 12 -13.10 -4.08 14.20
N ASP A 13 -13.43 -2.80 14.15
CA ASP A 13 -14.32 -2.25 13.14
C ASP A 13 -13.56 -1.59 11.99
N MET A 14 -12.25 -1.73 11.97
CA MET A 14 -11.42 -1.07 10.97
C MET A 14 -10.77 -2.07 10.05
N TRP A 15 -10.67 -1.68 8.79
CA TRP A 15 -9.90 -2.42 7.79
C TRP A 15 -8.54 -1.78 7.67
N LEU A 16 -7.51 -2.59 7.73
CA LEU A 16 -6.11 -2.14 7.67
C LEU A 16 -5.44 -2.79 6.49
N GLY A 17 -4.44 -2.13 5.95
CA GLY A 17 -3.73 -2.71 4.84
C GLY A 17 -2.54 -1.89 4.38
N TYR A 18 -1.80 -2.48 3.46
CA TYR A 18 -0.66 -1.83 2.82
C TYR A 18 -0.46 -2.46 1.45
N LEU A 19 0.14 -1.66 0.57
CA LEU A 19 0.56 -2.19 -0.73
C LEU A 19 1.77 -3.10 -0.54
N GLU A 20 1.78 -4.22 -1.21
CA GLU A 20 2.86 -5.20 -1.05
C GLU A 20 4.23 -4.62 -1.39
N GLU A 21 4.28 -3.70 -2.35
CA GLU A 21 5.51 -3.03 -2.74
C GLU A 21 5.99 -2.01 -1.71
N TYR A 22 5.08 -1.53 -0.85
CA TYR A 22 5.37 -0.44 0.08
C TYR A 22 4.89 -0.79 1.48
N ARG A 23 5.50 -1.81 2.05
CA ARG A 23 5.06 -2.38 3.34
C ARG A 23 5.14 -1.44 4.52
N ASP A 24 5.96 -0.41 4.43
CA ASP A 24 6.13 0.55 5.52
C ASP A 24 4.98 1.56 5.59
N TYR A 25 4.09 1.56 4.62
CA TYR A 25 3.05 2.58 4.49
C TYR A 25 1.67 1.96 4.67
N ARG A 26 1.27 1.80 5.92
CA ARG A 26 -0.06 1.27 6.22
C ARG A 26 -1.11 2.34 6.17
N THR A 27 -2.33 1.94 5.83
CA THR A 27 -3.47 2.81 5.91
C THR A 27 -4.67 2.03 6.42
N GLN A 28 -5.79 2.71 6.59
CA GLN A 28 -6.98 2.11 7.16
C GLN A 28 -8.22 2.68 6.50
N GLY A 29 -9.35 2.02 6.73
CA GLY A 29 -10.64 2.47 6.26
C GLY A 29 -11.73 1.81 7.07
N LYS A 30 -12.91 2.41 7.06
CA LYS A 30 -14.07 1.84 7.75
C LYS A 30 -14.68 0.68 6.97
N THR A 31 -14.49 0.67 5.66
CA THR A 31 -14.91 -0.39 4.78
C THR A 31 -13.74 -0.79 3.90
N ARG A 32 -13.88 -1.92 3.19
CA ARG A 32 -12.85 -2.32 2.25
C ARG A 32 -12.70 -1.33 1.11
N GLU A 33 -13.81 -0.76 0.66
CA GLU A 33 -13.78 0.26 -0.40
C GLU A 33 -13.02 1.50 0.05
N ASP A 34 -13.24 1.93 1.29
CA ASP A 34 -12.50 3.05 1.86
C ASP A 34 -11.00 2.74 1.94
N LEU A 35 -10.67 1.52 2.38
CA LEU A 35 -9.28 1.08 2.44
C LEU A 35 -8.64 1.12 1.06
N GLU A 36 -9.32 0.59 0.06
CA GLU A 36 -8.79 0.57 -1.30
C GLU A 36 -8.58 1.97 -1.85
N GLU A 37 -9.51 2.87 -1.58
CA GLU A 37 -9.36 4.26 -2.01
C GLU A 37 -8.15 4.91 -1.35
N ASN A 38 -7.97 4.68 -0.06
CA ASN A 38 -6.81 5.21 0.66
C ASN A 38 -5.50 4.60 0.16
N LEU A 39 -5.53 3.32 -0.22
CA LEU A 39 -4.34 2.68 -0.81
C LEU A 39 -4.01 3.29 -2.17
N ARG A 40 -5.00 3.64 -2.96
CA ARG A 40 -4.77 4.32 -4.25
C ARG A 40 -4.14 5.69 -4.03
N ASP A 41 -4.61 6.42 -3.02
CA ASP A 41 -4.06 7.73 -2.69
C ASP A 41 -2.60 7.61 -2.26
N ILE A 42 -2.30 6.63 -1.43
CA ILE A 42 -0.92 6.38 -0.99
C ILE A 42 -0.04 6.01 -2.18
N HIS A 43 -0.52 5.15 -3.05
CA HIS A 43 0.23 4.76 -4.24
C HIS A 43 0.55 5.98 -5.11
N SER A 44 -0.43 6.85 -5.29
CA SER A 44 -0.23 8.08 -6.05
C SER A 44 0.85 8.96 -5.43
N GLU A 45 0.80 9.13 -4.12
CA GLU A 45 1.79 9.95 -3.40
C GLU A 45 3.19 9.33 -3.46
N LEU A 46 3.27 8.01 -3.29
CA LEU A 46 4.56 7.31 -3.28
C LEU A 46 5.23 7.34 -4.67
N THR A 47 4.44 7.28 -5.72
CA THR A 47 4.96 7.24 -7.09
C THR A 47 5.15 8.61 -7.70
N SER A 48 4.60 9.66 -7.10
CA SER A 48 4.73 11.03 -7.60
C SER A 48 6.02 11.71 -7.17
N GLY A 49 6.76 11.11 -6.25
CA GLY A 49 7.97 11.72 -5.70
C GLY A 49 7.71 12.73 -4.59
N SER A 50 6.47 12.82 -4.10
CA SER A 50 6.12 13.75 -3.03
C SER A 50 6.69 13.34 -1.67
N ILE A 51 6.97 12.06 -1.50
CA ILE A 51 7.49 11.53 -0.24
C ILE A 51 8.96 11.18 -0.45
N PRO A 52 9.89 11.83 0.28
CA PRO A 52 11.31 11.51 0.15
C PRO A 52 11.63 10.17 0.82
N GLY A 53 12.64 9.48 0.31
CA GLY A 53 13.13 8.25 0.90
C GLY A 53 12.20 7.06 0.77
N VAL A 54 11.33 7.06 -0.23
CA VAL A 54 10.44 5.93 -0.48
C VAL A 54 11.27 4.70 -0.83
N ARG A 55 10.94 3.59 -0.17
CA ARG A 55 11.60 2.32 -0.41
C ARG A 55 10.90 1.57 -1.51
N SER A 56 11.67 0.87 -2.30
CA SER A 56 11.15 0.06 -3.39
C SER A 56 11.50 -1.41 -3.15
N VAL A 57 10.67 -2.27 -3.70
CA VAL A 57 10.89 -3.72 -3.61
C VAL A 57 11.35 -4.20 -4.98
N ALA A 58 12.40 -4.98 -4.99
CA ALA A 58 12.92 -5.57 -6.21
C ALA A 58 13.42 -6.98 -5.91
N ARG A 59 13.60 -7.76 -6.95
CA ARG A 59 14.14 -9.10 -6.83
C ARG A 59 15.63 -9.08 -7.09
N LEU A 60 16.35 -9.84 -6.28
CA LEU A 60 17.78 -10.01 -6.44
C LEU A 60 18.06 -11.49 -6.64
N GLU A 61 18.76 -11.84 -7.68
CA GLU A 61 19.20 -13.21 -7.89
C GLU A 61 20.44 -13.47 -7.08
N VAL A 62 20.43 -14.57 -6.35
CA VAL A 62 21.56 -15.03 -5.56
C VAL A 62 21.79 -16.49 -5.85
N GLU A 63 23.03 -16.93 -5.71
CA GLU A 63 23.35 -18.34 -5.90
C GLU A 63 23.38 -19.08 -4.58
#